data_7fbde063f65a6b3000a1cca9c3b78dba
#
_entry.id   7fbde063f65a6b3000a1cca9c3b78dba
#
_cell.length_a   1.000
_cell.length_b   1.000
_cell.length_c   1.000
_cell.angle_alpha   90.00
_cell.angle_beta   90.00
_cell.angle_gamma   90.00
#
_symmetry.space_group_name_H-M   'P 1'
#
loop_
_entity.id
_entity.type
_entity.pdbx_description
1 polymer ?
#
loop_
_entity_poly.entity_id
_entity_poly.type
_entity_poly.pdbx_seq_one_letter_code
_entity_poly.pdbx_strand_id
1 'polypeptide(L)'
;MARQLISAIRFIHSFGYSHGDLKAKNVLVRSEGGVISLYITDFGLVHKFMRDEVHAPYTPGKLCLHRGTLPFISEDSHVGAIPSRRSDLENMGWLLIASLFGGVLPWSKLSGKSPVLRAKQSAKQMISSREDTVLKKMMPGQSHKRLFLYMIAVVELEYEDEPDYDSLEKIFEVDV
;
A
#
# COMPACT_ATOMS: atom_id res chain seq x y z
N MET A 1 4.37 -3.53 13.71
CA MET A 1 4.13 -4.15 12.39
C MET A 1 4.19 -3.13 11.26
N ALA A 2 3.33 -2.12 11.20
CA ALA A 2 3.32 -1.14 10.09
C ALA A 2 4.68 -0.47 9.86
N ARG A 3 5.36 0.02 10.90
CA ARG A 3 6.70 0.61 10.80
C ARG A 3 7.72 -0.32 10.15
N GLN A 4 7.75 -1.59 10.54
CA GLN A 4 8.69 -2.56 9.93
C GLN A 4 8.42 -2.77 8.43
N LEU A 5 7.13 -2.75 8.01
CA LEU A 5 6.78 -2.82 6.59
C LEU A 5 7.20 -1.56 5.84
N ILE A 6 6.98 -0.36 6.41
CA ILE A 6 7.42 0.90 5.81
C ILE A 6 8.95 0.90 5.63
N SER A 7 9.68 0.53 6.68
CA SER A 7 11.14 0.43 6.64
C SER A 7 11.64 -0.56 5.58
N ALA A 8 10.99 -1.73 5.47
CA ALA A 8 11.34 -2.73 4.46
C ALA A 8 11.04 -2.25 3.03
N ILE A 9 9.90 -1.56 2.82
CA ILE A 9 9.55 -0.98 1.53
C ILE A 9 10.51 0.17 1.16
N ARG A 10 10.82 1.06 2.11
CA ARG A 10 11.84 2.11 1.93
C ARG A 10 13.16 1.53 1.44
N PHE A 11 13.61 0.42 2.03
CA PHE A 11 14.83 -0.26 1.62
C PHE A 11 14.75 -0.75 0.16
N ILE A 12 13.65 -1.36 -0.25
CA ILE A 12 13.45 -1.79 -1.65
C ILE A 12 13.46 -0.57 -2.59
N HIS A 13 12.78 0.50 -2.22
CA HIS A 13 12.67 1.73 -3.01
C HIS A 13 14.01 2.46 -3.14
N SER A 14 14.91 2.35 -2.15
CA SER A 14 16.25 2.97 -2.22
C SER A 14 17.12 2.40 -3.35
N PHE A 15 16.80 1.20 -3.85
CA PHE A 15 17.44 0.61 -5.03
C PHE A 15 16.69 0.91 -6.34
N GLY A 16 15.65 1.75 -6.31
CA GLY A 16 14.87 2.13 -7.49
C GLY A 16 13.87 1.06 -7.94
N TYR A 17 13.51 0.12 -7.06
CA TYR A 17 12.55 -0.95 -7.36
C TYR A 17 11.29 -0.83 -6.50
N SER A 18 10.14 -1.15 -7.09
CA SER A 18 8.89 -1.43 -6.37
C SER A 18 8.68 -2.93 -6.25
N HIS A 19 8.00 -3.37 -5.20
CA HIS A 19 7.68 -4.78 -4.98
C HIS A 19 6.54 -5.26 -5.89
N GLY A 20 5.49 -4.48 -6.03
CA GLY A 20 4.38 -4.71 -6.98
C GLY A 20 3.33 -5.74 -6.57
N ASP A 21 3.51 -6.52 -5.49
CA ASP A 21 2.52 -7.51 -5.01
C ASP A 21 2.54 -7.68 -3.48
N LEU A 22 2.41 -6.56 -2.76
CA LEU A 22 2.33 -6.61 -1.30
C LEU A 22 0.97 -7.16 -0.85
N LYS A 23 1.02 -8.30 -0.16
CA LYS A 23 -0.12 -9.03 0.40
C LYS A 23 0.30 -9.87 1.60
N ALA A 24 -0.64 -10.34 2.41
CA ALA A 24 -0.35 -11.10 3.62
C ALA A 24 0.52 -12.35 3.34
N LYS A 25 0.30 -13.05 2.22
CA LYS A 25 1.07 -14.24 1.85
C LYS A 25 2.56 -13.95 1.56
N ASN A 26 2.87 -12.70 1.21
CA ASN A 26 4.22 -12.24 0.88
C ASN A 26 4.89 -11.53 2.07
N VAL A 27 4.30 -11.62 3.26
CA VAL A 27 4.87 -11.11 4.51
C VAL A 27 5.06 -12.28 5.47
N LEU A 28 6.31 -12.63 5.72
CA LEU A 28 6.67 -13.64 6.73
C LEU A 28 6.79 -13.00 8.10
N VAL A 29 6.33 -13.72 9.10
CA VAL A 29 6.42 -13.31 10.50
C VAL A 29 7.33 -14.28 11.23
N ARG A 30 8.39 -13.77 11.85
CA ARG A 30 9.27 -14.50 12.75
C ARG A 30 9.05 -14.00 14.17
N SER A 31 8.85 -14.91 15.11
CA SER A 31 8.79 -14.59 16.53
C SER A 31 9.93 -15.31 17.23
N GLU A 32 10.83 -14.57 17.88
CA GLU A 32 11.97 -15.11 18.59
C GLU A 32 12.22 -14.26 19.85
N GLY A 33 12.30 -14.91 21.00
CA GLY A 33 12.52 -14.22 22.27
C GLY A 33 11.49 -13.14 22.60
N GLY A 34 10.24 -13.26 22.13
CA GLY A 34 9.20 -12.24 22.30
C GLY A 34 9.28 -11.07 21.30
N VAL A 35 10.28 -11.06 20.42
CA VAL A 35 10.42 -10.06 19.36
C VAL A 35 9.76 -10.57 18.08
N ILE A 36 8.91 -9.73 17.48
CA ILE A 36 8.27 -10.02 16.18
C ILE A 36 9.00 -9.25 15.10
N SER A 37 9.48 -9.99 14.09
CA SER A 37 10.11 -9.44 12.89
C SER A 37 9.31 -9.80 11.64
N LEU A 38 9.17 -8.85 10.72
CA LEU A 38 8.49 -9.01 9.45
C LEU A 38 9.50 -9.02 8.30
N TYR A 39 9.28 -9.88 7.32
CA TYR A 39 10.09 -9.98 6.13
C TYR A 39 9.19 -9.98 4.90
N ILE A 40 9.48 -9.11 3.94
CA ILE A 40 8.82 -9.09 2.63
C ILE A 40 9.50 -10.16 1.76
N THR A 41 8.70 -10.93 1.04
CA THR A 41 9.13 -12.05 0.20
C THR A 41 8.41 -12.02 -1.13
N ASP A 42 8.83 -12.90 -2.07
CA ASP A 42 8.24 -13.03 -3.41
C ASP A 42 8.43 -11.78 -4.28
N PHE A 43 9.65 -11.61 -4.77
CA PHE A 43 10.02 -10.54 -5.68
C PHE A 43 9.72 -10.85 -7.16
N GLY A 44 8.80 -11.76 -7.44
CA GLY A 44 8.43 -12.17 -8.80
C GLY A 44 7.75 -11.08 -9.64
N LEU A 45 7.19 -10.05 -9.00
CA LEU A 45 6.54 -8.92 -9.67
C LEU A 45 7.26 -7.58 -9.45
N VAL A 46 8.54 -7.63 -9.06
CA VAL A 46 9.33 -6.43 -8.86
C VAL A 46 9.48 -5.62 -10.15
N HIS A 47 9.42 -4.30 -10.04
CA HIS A 47 9.60 -3.39 -11.16
C HIS A 47 10.66 -2.34 -10.85
N LYS A 48 11.54 -2.08 -11.82
CA LYS A 48 12.48 -0.98 -11.76
C LYS A 48 11.78 0.30 -12.20
N PHE A 49 11.49 1.19 -11.25
CA PHE A 49 10.88 2.49 -11.54
C PHE A 49 11.89 3.64 -11.64
N MET A 50 13.15 3.42 -11.18
CA MET A 50 14.24 4.38 -11.34
C MET A 50 15.30 3.82 -12.28
N ARG A 51 15.77 4.64 -13.23
CA ARG A 51 16.94 4.34 -14.08
C ARG A 51 17.81 5.59 -14.16
N ASP A 52 19.08 5.44 -13.81
CA ASP A 52 20.05 6.53 -13.86
C ASP A 52 19.53 7.79 -13.12
N GLU A 53 18.97 7.57 -11.92
CA GLU A 53 18.35 8.60 -11.07
C GLU A 53 17.10 9.28 -11.66
N VAL A 54 16.59 8.80 -12.79
CA VAL A 54 15.36 9.31 -13.43
C VAL A 54 14.20 8.36 -13.15
N HIS A 55 13.11 8.93 -12.65
CA HIS A 55 11.87 8.17 -12.43
C HIS A 55 11.19 7.83 -13.75
N ALA A 56 10.65 6.62 -13.87
CA ALA A 56 9.87 6.22 -15.03
C ALA A 56 8.63 7.11 -15.16
N PRO A 57 8.30 7.60 -16.36
CA PRO A 57 7.15 8.47 -16.55
C PRO A 57 5.83 7.71 -16.31
N TYR A 58 4.80 8.43 -15.85
CA TYR A 58 3.46 7.87 -15.71
C TYR A 58 2.85 7.53 -17.07
N THR A 59 2.80 6.24 -17.40
CA THR A 59 2.27 5.75 -18.69
C THR A 59 1.22 4.66 -18.47
N PRO A 60 -0.05 5.02 -18.23
CA PRO A 60 -1.13 4.05 -18.09
C PRO A 60 -1.32 3.22 -19.38
N GLY A 61 -1.77 1.99 -19.23
CA GLY A 61 -2.17 1.13 -20.35
C GLY A 61 -1.07 0.40 -21.10
N LYS A 62 0.21 0.59 -20.75
CA LYS A 62 1.30 0.06 -21.60
C LYS A 62 2.00 -1.22 -21.14
N LEU A 63 2.17 -1.49 -19.86
CA LEU A 63 3.12 -2.53 -19.45
C LEU A 63 2.67 -3.49 -18.35
N CYS A 64 1.84 -3.06 -17.43
CA CYS A 64 1.59 -3.80 -16.20
C CYS A 64 0.13 -4.14 -15.94
N LEU A 65 -0.68 -4.18 -17.01
CA LEU A 65 -2.09 -4.52 -16.88
C LEU A 65 -2.25 -5.83 -16.09
N HIS A 66 -2.76 -5.66 -14.85
CA HIS A 66 -3.24 -6.79 -14.06
C HIS A 66 -2.21 -7.66 -13.38
N ARG A 67 -1.02 -7.15 -13.11
CA ARG A 67 -0.06 -7.82 -12.26
C ARG A 67 -0.38 -7.53 -10.78
N GLY A 68 -0.25 -8.56 -9.95
CA GLY A 68 -0.53 -8.48 -8.52
C GLY A 68 -1.88 -9.09 -8.12
N THR A 69 -2.17 -9.05 -6.84
CA THR A 69 -3.36 -9.66 -6.23
C THR A 69 -4.50 -8.67 -6.16
N LEU A 70 -5.54 -8.89 -6.96
CA LEU A 70 -6.62 -7.94 -7.26
C LEU A 70 -7.17 -7.13 -6.08
N PRO A 71 -7.46 -7.68 -4.88
CA PRO A 71 -7.94 -6.87 -3.76
C PRO A 71 -6.94 -5.83 -3.26
N PHE A 72 -5.63 -6.04 -3.48
CA PHE A 72 -4.57 -5.22 -2.91
C PHE A 72 -3.89 -4.29 -3.91
N ILE A 73 -3.87 -4.60 -5.22
CA ILE A 73 -3.13 -3.81 -6.22
C ILE A 73 -3.54 -2.34 -6.20
N SER A 74 -2.57 -1.45 -6.44
CA SER A 74 -2.79 -0.01 -6.50
C SER A 74 -3.64 0.40 -7.69
N GLU A 75 -4.15 1.63 -7.67
CA GLU A 75 -4.83 2.23 -8.82
C GLU A 75 -3.91 2.27 -10.04
N ASP A 76 -2.63 2.62 -9.88
CA ASP A 76 -1.63 2.61 -10.96
C ASP A 76 -1.54 1.25 -11.64
N SER A 77 -1.49 0.17 -10.84
CA SER A 77 -1.48 -1.21 -11.37
C SER A 77 -2.80 -1.58 -12.05
N HIS A 78 -3.94 -1.07 -11.59
CA HIS A 78 -5.23 -1.27 -12.23
C HIS A 78 -5.29 -0.65 -13.64
N VAL A 79 -4.72 0.54 -13.81
CA VAL A 79 -4.69 1.25 -15.10
C VAL A 79 -3.49 0.86 -15.96
N GLY A 80 -2.64 -0.05 -15.47
CA GLY A 80 -1.52 -0.60 -16.24
C GLY A 80 -0.28 0.30 -16.30
N ALA A 81 -0.14 1.23 -15.37
CA ALA A 81 1.10 1.95 -15.15
C ALA A 81 2.14 1.06 -14.45
N ILE A 82 3.41 1.39 -14.60
CA ILE A 82 4.49 0.72 -13.85
C ILE A 82 4.29 1.01 -12.36
N PRO A 83 4.31 0.01 -11.47
CA PRO A 83 4.28 0.25 -10.04
C PRO A 83 5.47 1.10 -9.59
N SER A 84 5.20 2.12 -8.77
CA SER A 84 6.19 3.02 -8.18
C SER A 84 6.13 2.98 -6.66
N ARG A 85 6.79 3.93 -6.00
CA ARG A 85 6.78 4.08 -4.54
C ARG A 85 5.35 4.18 -3.99
N ARG A 86 4.52 5.07 -4.56
CA ARG A 86 3.12 5.23 -4.10
C ARG A 86 2.29 3.98 -4.31
N SER A 87 2.57 3.20 -5.36
CA SER A 87 1.86 1.95 -5.63
C SER A 87 2.06 0.93 -4.52
N ASP A 88 3.29 0.74 -4.05
CA ASP A 88 3.58 -0.18 -2.95
C ASP A 88 3.02 0.34 -1.61
N LEU A 89 3.08 1.64 -1.36
CA LEU A 89 2.49 2.23 -0.16
C LEU A 89 0.96 2.11 -0.17
N GLU A 90 0.30 2.27 -1.33
CA GLU A 90 -1.14 2.02 -1.47
C GLU A 90 -1.47 0.54 -1.21
N ASN A 91 -0.71 -0.39 -1.80
CA ASN A 91 -0.87 -1.83 -1.57
C ASN A 91 -0.72 -2.17 -0.09
N MET A 92 0.30 -1.60 0.56
CA MET A 92 0.52 -1.76 2.01
C MET A 92 -0.66 -1.23 2.83
N GLY A 93 -1.20 -0.08 2.46
CA GLY A 93 -2.38 0.48 3.12
C GLY A 93 -3.57 -0.46 3.07
N TRP A 94 -3.88 -1.00 1.90
CA TRP A 94 -4.95 -2.01 1.75
C TRP A 94 -4.65 -3.30 2.51
N LEU A 95 -3.39 -3.74 2.56
CA LEU A 95 -2.98 -4.88 3.37
C LEU A 95 -3.20 -4.63 4.86
N LEU A 96 -2.81 -3.47 5.37
CA LEU A 96 -3.00 -3.10 6.78
C LEU A 96 -4.50 -3.01 7.13
N ILE A 97 -5.31 -2.41 6.25
CA ILE A 97 -6.77 -2.38 6.41
C ILE A 97 -7.31 -3.81 6.49
N ALA A 98 -6.99 -4.65 5.50
CA ALA A 98 -7.45 -6.05 5.48
C ALA A 98 -7.05 -6.80 6.76
N SER A 99 -5.82 -6.60 7.25
CA SER A 99 -5.32 -7.29 8.45
C SER A 99 -6.16 -7.00 9.70
N LEU A 100 -6.77 -5.82 9.77
CA LEU A 100 -7.66 -5.44 10.87
C LEU A 100 -9.10 -6.00 10.71
N PHE A 101 -9.46 -6.44 9.50
CA PHE A 101 -10.79 -6.97 9.17
C PHE A 101 -10.80 -8.47 8.86
N GLY A 102 -9.89 -9.22 9.44
CA GLY A 102 -9.81 -10.68 9.22
C GLY A 102 -9.43 -11.04 7.78
N GLY A 103 -8.66 -10.18 7.11
CA GLY A 103 -8.17 -10.43 5.74
C GLY A 103 -9.11 -9.99 4.62
N VAL A 104 -10.21 -9.30 4.93
CA VAL A 104 -11.27 -8.93 3.97
C VAL A 104 -11.30 -7.43 3.72
N LEU A 105 -11.38 -7.01 2.47
CA LEU A 105 -11.62 -5.62 2.07
C LEU A 105 -13.07 -5.47 1.56
N PRO A 106 -13.64 -4.26 1.58
CA PRO A 106 -15.02 -4.03 1.12
C PRO A 106 -15.32 -4.56 -0.28
N TRP A 107 -14.32 -4.57 -1.14
CA TRP A 107 -14.41 -5.05 -2.52
C TRP A 107 -13.97 -6.50 -2.72
N SER A 108 -13.61 -7.25 -1.66
CA SER A 108 -13.13 -8.64 -1.80
C SER A 108 -14.16 -9.60 -2.43
N LYS A 109 -15.44 -9.27 -2.35
CA LYS A 109 -16.53 -10.07 -2.96
C LYS A 109 -16.90 -9.60 -4.37
N LEU A 110 -16.33 -8.51 -4.87
CA LEU A 110 -16.60 -8.02 -6.20
C LEU A 110 -15.83 -8.87 -7.23
N SER A 111 -16.50 -9.25 -8.31
CA SER A 111 -15.89 -9.95 -9.42
C SER A 111 -15.45 -8.98 -10.50
N GLY A 112 -14.22 -9.16 -11.00
CA GLY A 112 -13.67 -8.37 -12.10
C GLY A 112 -12.98 -7.08 -11.64
N LYS A 113 -12.12 -6.58 -12.52
CA LYS A 113 -11.19 -5.48 -12.25
C LYS A 113 -11.86 -4.12 -12.15
N SER A 114 -12.76 -3.83 -13.09
CA SER A 114 -13.42 -2.52 -13.13
C SER A 114 -14.31 -2.25 -11.91
N PRO A 115 -15.10 -3.21 -11.37
CA PRO A 115 -15.83 -2.99 -10.13
C PRO A 115 -14.90 -2.75 -8.93
N VAL A 116 -13.80 -3.51 -8.83
CA VAL A 116 -12.81 -3.34 -7.74
C VAL A 116 -12.13 -1.98 -7.85
N LEU A 117 -11.70 -1.57 -9.05
CA LEU A 117 -11.11 -0.25 -9.27
C LEU A 117 -12.05 0.88 -8.84
N ARG A 118 -13.31 0.85 -9.28
CA ARG A 118 -14.29 1.87 -8.88
C ARG A 118 -14.50 1.93 -7.36
N ALA A 119 -14.55 0.78 -6.69
CA ALA A 119 -14.68 0.74 -5.24
C ALA A 119 -13.46 1.36 -4.53
N LYS A 120 -12.25 1.10 -5.02
CA LYS A 120 -11.02 1.72 -4.50
C LYS A 120 -10.98 3.22 -4.75
N GLN A 121 -11.34 3.66 -5.96
CA GLN A 121 -11.44 5.09 -6.29
C GLN A 121 -12.42 5.82 -5.38
N SER A 122 -13.61 5.24 -5.13
CA SER A 122 -14.55 5.80 -4.17
C SER A 122 -13.97 5.86 -2.76
N ALA A 123 -13.27 4.82 -2.31
CA ALA A 123 -12.62 4.82 -1.00
C ALA A 123 -11.51 5.89 -0.91
N LYS A 124 -10.68 6.02 -1.93
CA LYS A 124 -9.65 7.07 -2.01
C LYS A 124 -10.25 8.47 -2.00
N GLN A 125 -11.33 8.69 -2.72
CA GLN A 125 -12.04 9.97 -2.71
C GLN A 125 -12.57 10.33 -1.31
N MET A 126 -13.18 9.37 -0.59
CA MET A 126 -13.62 9.57 0.79
C MET A 126 -12.45 9.86 1.73
N ILE A 127 -11.29 9.22 1.52
CA ILE A 127 -10.09 9.48 2.30
C ILE A 127 -9.57 10.89 2.02
N SER A 128 -9.49 11.31 0.75
CA SER A 128 -9.04 12.65 0.35
C SER A 128 -9.96 13.75 0.87
N SER A 129 -11.28 13.54 0.87
CA SER A 129 -12.24 14.47 1.45
C SER A 129 -12.25 14.46 2.98
N ARG A 130 -11.38 13.62 3.59
CA ARG A 130 -11.29 13.42 5.05
C ARG A 130 -12.60 12.92 5.68
N GLU A 131 -13.45 12.30 4.89
CA GLU A 131 -14.66 11.61 5.32
C GLU A 131 -14.31 10.24 5.94
N ASP A 132 -14.03 10.26 7.20
CA ASP A 132 -13.61 9.10 7.99
C ASP A 132 -14.75 8.09 8.28
N THR A 133 -15.93 8.25 7.69
CA THR A 133 -17.12 7.46 8.05
C THR A 133 -17.00 5.97 7.74
N VAL A 134 -16.30 5.58 6.67
CA VAL A 134 -16.12 4.17 6.28
C VAL A 134 -15.18 3.48 7.26
N LEU A 135 -14.01 4.08 7.50
CA LEU A 135 -13.01 3.51 8.40
C LEU A 135 -13.48 3.53 9.86
N LYS A 136 -14.20 4.58 10.31
CA LYS A 136 -14.79 4.63 11.67
C LYS A 136 -15.80 3.52 11.94
N LYS A 137 -16.64 3.22 10.98
CA LYS A 137 -17.61 2.11 11.10
C LYS A 137 -16.91 0.75 11.17
N MET A 138 -15.79 0.65 10.51
CA MET A 138 -15.04 -0.59 10.41
C MET A 138 -14.05 -0.77 11.56
N MET A 139 -13.49 0.31 12.13
CA MET A 139 -12.42 0.25 13.14
C MET A 139 -12.56 1.33 14.22
N PRO A 140 -13.16 1.04 15.35
CA PRO A 140 -13.11 1.96 16.49
C PRO A 140 -11.70 1.97 17.11
N GLY A 141 -11.20 3.16 17.46
CA GLY A 141 -10.00 3.33 18.28
C GLY A 141 -8.78 3.95 17.59
N GLN A 142 -7.64 3.92 18.27
CA GLN A 142 -6.41 4.60 17.83
C GLN A 142 -5.78 4.03 16.56
N SER A 143 -5.87 2.71 16.38
CA SER A 143 -5.34 2.04 15.17
C SER A 143 -6.01 2.54 13.89
N HIS A 144 -7.30 2.83 13.95
CA HIS A 144 -8.06 3.43 12.87
C HIS A 144 -7.52 4.83 12.50
N LYS A 145 -7.34 5.72 13.49
CA LYS A 145 -6.87 7.08 13.23
C LYS A 145 -5.51 7.08 12.55
N ARG A 146 -4.58 6.25 13.02
CA ARG A 146 -3.24 6.13 12.44
C ARG A 146 -3.28 5.62 11.01
N LEU A 147 -4.07 4.58 10.76
CA LEU A 147 -4.21 4.02 9.42
C LEU A 147 -4.89 5.01 8.47
N PHE A 148 -5.86 5.79 8.96
CA PHE A 148 -6.49 6.85 8.19
C PHE A 148 -5.50 7.96 7.81
N LEU A 149 -4.69 8.43 8.77
CA LEU A 149 -3.64 9.42 8.51
C LEU A 149 -2.60 8.88 7.49
N TYR A 150 -2.22 7.62 7.64
CA TYR A 150 -1.34 6.96 6.67
C TYR A 150 -1.96 6.96 5.27
N MET A 151 -3.21 6.55 5.15
CA MET A 151 -3.90 6.51 3.85
C MET A 151 -4.07 7.90 3.23
N ILE A 152 -4.33 8.95 4.02
CA ILE A 152 -4.33 10.34 3.54
C ILE A 152 -2.97 10.66 2.92
N ALA A 153 -1.88 10.46 3.66
CA ALA A 153 -0.54 10.76 3.16
C ALA A 153 -0.21 10.00 1.86
N VAL A 154 -0.65 8.74 1.75
CA VAL A 154 -0.42 7.92 0.55
C VAL A 154 -1.26 8.37 -0.64
N VAL A 155 -2.53 8.74 -0.41
CA VAL A 155 -3.45 9.17 -1.49
C VAL A 155 -3.05 10.54 -2.05
N GLU A 156 -2.40 11.38 -1.25
CA GLU A 156 -1.90 12.70 -1.66
C GLU A 156 -0.58 12.63 -2.45
N LEU A 157 0.11 11.47 -2.52
CA LEU A 157 1.34 11.31 -3.30
C LEU A 157 1.07 11.39 -4.80
N GLU A 158 1.88 12.15 -5.50
CA GLU A 158 1.98 12.07 -6.94
C GLU A 158 2.80 10.84 -7.37
N TYR A 159 2.75 10.48 -8.66
CA TYR A 159 3.35 9.24 -9.15
C TYR A 159 4.88 9.20 -8.98
N GLU A 160 5.54 10.31 -9.16
CA GLU A 160 7.00 10.42 -9.13
C GLU A 160 7.54 10.88 -7.77
N ASP A 161 6.65 11.19 -6.81
CA ASP A 161 7.05 11.69 -5.51
C ASP A 161 7.98 10.72 -4.77
N GLU A 162 8.91 11.29 -4.03
CA GLU A 162 9.64 10.59 -2.99
C GLU A 162 8.90 10.75 -1.65
N PRO A 163 8.32 9.66 -1.11
CA PRO A 163 7.57 9.73 0.14
C PRO A 163 8.45 10.09 1.32
N ASP A 164 7.93 10.89 2.25
CA ASP A 164 8.56 11.07 3.56
C ASP A 164 8.31 9.84 4.45
N TYR A 165 9.18 8.84 4.30
CA TYR A 165 9.08 7.59 5.06
C TYR A 165 9.20 7.80 6.57
N ASP A 166 9.98 8.78 7.02
CA ASP A 166 10.13 9.08 8.44
C ASP A 166 8.81 9.59 9.02
N SER A 167 8.12 10.47 8.32
CA SER A 167 6.77 10.93 8.69
C SER A 167 5.75 9.79 8.65
N LEU A 168 5.79 8.91 7.64
CA LEU A 168 4.93 7.74 7.57
C LEU A 168 5.16 6.76 8.75
N GLU A 169 6.40 6.54 9.16
CA GLU A 169 6.73 5.70 10.31
C GLU A 169 6.24 6.32 11.62
N LYS A 170 6.40 7.66 11.80
CA LYS A 170 5.93 8.39 12.98
C LYS A 170 4.43 8.25 13.22
N ILE A 171 3.61 8.14 12.16
CA ILE A 171 2.17 7.91 12.29
C ILE A 171 1.87 6.66 13.15
N PHE A 172 2.74 5.66 13.10
CA PHE A 172 2.58 4.40 13.82
C PHE A 172 3.44 4.30 15.10
N GLU A 173 4.06 5.37 15.53
CA GLU A 173 4.71 5.41 16.85
C GLU A 173 3.68 5.32 17.96
N VAL A 174 3.96 4.49 18.96
CA VAL A 174 3.14 4.42 20.16
C VAL A 174 3.65 5.50 21.09
N ASP A 175 2.79 6.40 21.52
CA ASP A 175 3.11 7.29 22.64
C ASP A 175 3.40 6.40 23.87
N VAL A 176 4.65 6.41 24.33
CA VAL A 176 5.11 5.67 25.52
C VAL A 176 4.70 6.44 26.76
#